data_98cb75aa3dacb20b7ec143171fe8a24b
#
_entry.id   98cb75aa3dacb20b7ec143171fe8a24b
#
_cell.length_a   1.000
_cell.length_b   1.000
_cell.length_c   1.000
_cell.angle_alpha   90.00
_cell.angle_beta   90.00
_cell.angle_gamma   90.00
#
_symmetry.space_group_name_H-M   'P 1'
#
loop_
_entity.id
_entity.type
_entity.pdbx_description
1 polymer ?
#
loop_
_entity_poly.entity_id
_entity_poly.type
_entity_poly.pdbx_seq_one_letter_code
_entity_poly.pdbx_strand_id
1 'polypeptide(L)'
;LVGTTRKLQAWRISLANILVVGQKPGLVHKSKSTTWNRVSGWIKEDYDWTNIYNLDDEVIFTVEQTYKYSHIVALGNVASDYLNKLGVRHCKIPHPSRLNRMWNNPQTEIDTVNKLNKYLHFHRNVL
;
A
#
# COMPACT_ATOMS: atom_id res chain seq x y z
N LEU A 1 12.67 28.59 -4.19
CA LEU A 1 12.04 27.89 -5.31
C LEU A 1 11.80 26.43 -5.00
N VAL A 2 12.79 25.77 -4.39
CA VAL A 2 12.64 24.36 -4.02
C VAL A 2 11.51 24.20 -3.00
N GLY A 3 11.44 25.10 -2.02
CA GLY A 3 10.37 25.08 -1.03
C GLY A 3 9.00 25.32 -1.66
N THR A 4 8.94 26.21 -2.65
CA THR A 4 7.70 26.49 -3.36
C THR A 4 7.24 25.26 -4.16
N THR A 5 8.18 24.59 -4.82
CA THR A 5 7.88 23.36 -5.57
C THR A 5 7.34 22.28 -4.65
N ARG A 6 7.93 22.11 -3.47
CA ARG A 6 7.43 21.13 -2.49
C ARG A 6 6.03 21.45 -2.02
N LYS A 7 5.74 22.72 -1.76
CA LYS A 7 4.39 23.13 -1.35
C LYS A 7 3.36 22.84 -2.43
N LEU A 8 3.71 23.13 -3.68
CA LEU A 8 2.82 22.81 -4.80
C LEU A 8 2.57 21.31 -4.91
N GLN A 9 3.61 20.49 -4.72
CA GLN A 9 3.45 19.04 -4.73
C GLN A 9 2.59 18.55 -3.58
N ALA A 10 2.76 19.13 -2.39
CA ALA A 10 1.97 18.75 -1.23
C ALA A 10 0.47 19.05 -1.42
N TRP A 11 0.14 20.06 -2.19
CA TRP A 11 -1.24 20.44 -2.46
C TRP A 11 -1.82 19.79 -3.71
N ARG A 12 -0.98 19.10 -4.47
CA ARG A 12 -1.44 18.44 -5.68
C ARG A 12 -2.41 17.32 -5.31
N ILE A 13 -3.57 17.33 -5.96
CA ILE A 13 -4.52 16.22 -5.83
C ILE A 13 -3.93 15.01 -6.53
N SER A 14 -3.80 13.91 -5.81
CA SER A 14 -3.38 12.66 -6.40
C SER A 14 -4.47 12.13 -7.33
N LEU A 15 -4.07 11.68 -8.52
CA LEU A 15 -4.97 11.03 -9.47
C LEU A 15 -4.94 9.51 -9.33
N ALA A 16 -4.18 8.97 -8.39
CA ALA A 16 -4.11 7.53 -8.16
C ALA A 16 -5.44 7.00 -7.64
N ASN A 17 -5.84 5.84 -8.12
CA ASN A 17 -7.05 5.14 -7.67
C ASN A 17 -6.76 4.04 -6.68
N ILE A 18 -5.50 3.80 -6.37
CA ILE A 18 -5.03 2.73 -5.50
C ILE A 18 -4.35 3.34 -4.29
N LEU A 19 -4.74 2.89 -3.11
CA LEU A 19 -4.05 3.23 -1.87
C LEU A 19 -3.41 1.98 -1.29
N VAL A 20 -2.10 2.05 -1.06
CA VAL A 20 -1.36 1.01 -0.35
C VAL A 20 -1.23 1.42 1.11
N VAL A 21 -1.60 0.53 2.00
CA VAL A 21 -1.58 0.78 3.45
C VAL A 21 -0.59 -0.15 4.11
N GLY A 22 0.47 0.43 4.62
CA GLY A 22 1.48 -0.28 5.39
C GLY A 22 1.26 -0.13 6.88
N GLN A 23 2.09 -0.80 7.67
CA GLN A 23 2.00 -0.74 9.12
C GLN A 23 2.67 0.54 9.66
N LYS A 24 3.91 0.77 9.29
CA LYS A 24 4.76 1.79 9.89
C LYS A 24 5.87 2.16 8.90
N PRO A 25 6.30 3.43 8.84
CA PRO A 25 7.39 3.82 7.95
C PRO A 25 8.68 3.06 8.27
N GLY A 26 9.42 2.69 7.22
CA GLY A 26 10.75 2.12 7.39
C GLY A 26 11.78 3.20 7.77
N LEU A 27 12.90 2.74 8.32
CA LEU A 27 14.00 3.63 8.71
C LEU A 27 14.96 3.92 7.56
N VAL A 28 14.83 3.20 6.44
CA VAL A 28 15.70 3.39 5.28
C VAL A 28 14.98 4.20 4.21
N HIS A 29 15.77 4.86 3.35
CA HIS A 29 15.22 5.59 2.23
C HIS A 29 14.43 4.67 1.29
N LYS A 30 13.34 5.19 0.69
CA LYS A 30 12.47 4.41 -0.22
C LYS A 30 13.26 3.62 -1.25
N SER A 31 14.23 4.24 -1.92
CA SER A 31 14.99 3.60 -2.99
C SER A 31 15.76 2.36 -2.53
N LYS A 32 16.02 2.24 -1.24
CA LYS A 32 16.72 1.10 -0.65
C LYS A 32 15.79 0.15 0.09
N SER A 33 14.51 0.44 0.15
CA SER A 33 13.54 -0.38 0.84
C SER A 33 13.12 -1.57 -0.02
N THR A 34 13.29 -2.77 0.50
CA THR A 34 12.79 -3.99 -0.16
C THR A 34 11.27 -3.93 -0.33
N THR A 35 10.57 -3.47 0.69
CA THR A 35 9.11 -3.34 0.67
C THR A 35 8.66 -2.42 -0.46
N TRP A 36 9.24 -1.24 -0.55
CA TRP A 36 8.89 -0.27 -1.59
C TRP A 36 9.18 -0.84 -2.99
N ASN A 37 10.35 -1.43 -3.16
CA ASN A 37 10.76 -1.94 -4.47
C ASN A 37 9.88 -3.11 -4.93
N ARG A 38 9.49 -3.99 -4.02
CA ARG A 38 8.58 -5.09 -4.35
C ARG A 38 7.21 -4.58 -4.78
N VAL A 39 6.60 -3.71 -3.98
CA VAL A 39 5.28 -3.16 -4.29
C VAL A 39 5.31 -2.42 -5.62
N SER A 40 6.33 -1.60 -5.85
CA SER A 40 6.48 -0.87 -7.11
C SER A 40 6.69 -1.80 -8.30
N GLY A 41 7.27 -2.97 -8.07
CA GLY A 41 7.42 -3.99 -9.11
C GLY A 41 6.11 -4.70 -9.42
N TRP A 42 5.22 -4.85 -8.44
CA TRP A 42 3.96 -5.59 -8.60
C TRP A 42 2.80 -4.71 -9.07
N ILE A 43 2.72 -3.46 -8.62
CA ILE A 43 1.65 -2.54 -8.99
C ILE A 43 2.20 -1.56 -10.02
N LYS A 44 1.73 -1.68 -11.25
CA LYS A 44 2.22 -0.86 -12.36
C LYS A 44 1.46 0.45 -12.51
N GLU A 45 0.24 0.49 -11.99
CA GLU A 45 -0.57 1.72 -11.98
C GLU A 45 -0.05 2.67 -10.91
N ASP A 46 -0.40 3.93 -11.02
CA ASP A 46 -0.09 4.91 -9.97
C ASP A 46 -0.80 4.53 -8.68
N TYR A 47 -0.10 4.68 -7.57
CA TYR A 47 -0.67 4.43 -6.25
C TYR A 47 -0.13 5.42 -5.24
N ASP A 48 -0.95 5.68 -4.21
CA ASP A 48 -0.53 6.42 -3.03
C ASP A 48 -0.23 5.43 -1.91
N TRP A 49 0.59 5.87 -0.95
CA TRP A 49 1.00 5.03 0.17
C TRP A 49 0.75 5.77 1.48
N THR A 50 0.18 5.09 2.44
CA THR A 50 0.05 5.57 3.81
C THR A 50 0.38 4.43 4.77
N ASN A 51 0.49 4.75 6.05
CA ASN A 51 0.74 3.75 7.10
C ASN A 51 -0.30 3.92 8.21
N ILE A 52 -0.54 2.86 8.96
CA ILE A 52 -1.42 2.91 10.13
C ILE A 52 -0.77 3.76 11.23
N TYR A 53 0.52 3.54 11.47
CA TYR A 53 1.26 4.19 12.56
C TYR A 53 2.38 5.06 12.02
N ASN A 54 2.74 6.13 12.78
CA ASN A 54 3.97 6.87 12.54
C ASN A 54 5.15 6.18 13.25
N LEU A 55 6.34 6.80 13.19
CA LEU A 55 7.53 6.22 13.80
C LEU A 55 7.45 6.14 15.33
N ASP A 56 6.59 6.93 15.96
CA ASP A 56 6.38 6.95 17.40
C ASP A 56 5.24 6.01 17.84
N ASP A 57 4.79 5.12 16.95
CA ASP A 57 3.69 4.18 17.18
C ASP A 57 2.34 4.85 17.46
N GLU A 58 2.19 6.08 17.03
CA GLU A 58 0.89 6.76 17.08
C GLU A 58 0.09 6.47 15.83
N VAL A 59 -1.22 6.26 16.00
CA VAL A 59 -2.13 6.03 14.87
C VAL A 59 -2.31 7.32 14.08
N ILE A 60 -1.99 7.28 12.79
CA ILE A 60 -2.16 8.42 11.88
C ILE A 60 -3.18 8.15 10.78
N PHE A 61 -3.61 6.91 10.63
CA PHE A 61 -4.55 6.52 9.58
C PHE A 61 -5.98 6.84 9.99
N THR A 62 -6.77 7.40 9.06
CA THR A 62 -8.20 7.62 9.24
C THR A 62 -8.96 7.00 8.07
N VAL A 63 -10.22 6.61 8.33
CA VAL A 63 -11.05 5.98 7.30
C VAL A 63 -11.30 6.95 6.13
N GLU A 64 -11.34 8.24 6.39
CA GLU A 64 -11.58 9.26 5.36
C GLU A 64 -10.49 9.22 4.27
N GLN A 65 -9.28 8.79 4.61
CA GLN A 65 -8.20 8.68 3.64
C GLN A 65 -8.51 7.68 2.52
N THR A 66 -9.45 6.75 2.76
CA THR A 66 -9.78 5.71 1.78
C THR A 66 -10.84 6.13 0.77
N TYR A 67 -11.59 7.20 1.04
CA TYR A 67 -12.83 7.49 0.32
C TYR A 67 -12.65 7.75 -1.18
N LYS A 68 -11.54 8.33 -1.57
CA LYS A 68 -11.32 8.63 -2.99
C LYS A 68 -10.71 7.47 -3.79
N TYR A 69 -10.33 6.39 -3.12
CA TYR A 69 -9.65 5.28 -3.78
C TYR A 69 -10.63 4.17 -4.13
N SER A 70 -10.50 3.63 -5.33
CA SER A 70 -11.31 2.50 -5.76
C SER A 70 -10.76 1.16 -5.25
N HIS A 71 -9.47 1.11 -4.94
CA HIS A 71 -8.78 -0.10 -4.50
C HIS A 71 -7.86 0.20 -3.34
N ILE A 72 -7.87 -0.67 -2.35
CA ILE A 72 -7.02 -0.54 -1.16
C ILE A 72 -6.27 -1.84 -0.95
N VAL A 73 -4.95 -1.75 -0.82
CA VAL A 73 -4.08 -2.90 -0.64
C VAL A 73 -3.42 -2.80 0.73
N ALA A 74 -3.61 -3.80 1.57
CA ALA A 74 -3.02 -3.86 2.89
C ALA A 74 -1.76 -4.73 2.87
N LEU A 75 -0.68 -4.23 3.44
CA LEU A 75 0.59 -4.93 3.54
C LEU A 75 0.70 -5.62 4.89
N GLY A 76 0.36 -6.91 4.92
CA GLY A 76 0.49 -7.74 6.11
C GLY A 76 -0.73 -7.70 7.03
N ASN A 77 -0.63 -8.47 8.12
CA ASN A 77 -1.75 -8.68 9.02
C ASN A 77 -2.14 -7.45 9.84
N VAL A 78 -1.16 -6.68 10.30
CA VAL A 78 -1.44 -5.53 11.17
C VAL A 78 -2.27 -4.50 10.44
N ALA A 79 -1.86 -4.13 9.23
CA ALA A 79 -2.60 -3.18 8.41
C ALA A 79 -4.00 -3.72 8.06
N SER A 80 -4.06 -4.99 7.65
CA SER A 80 -5.32 -5.63 7.29
C SER A 80 -6.31 -5.70 8.46
N ASP A 81 -5.83 -6.08 9.63
CA ASP A 81 -6.70 -6.17 10.82
C ASP A 81 -7.25 -4.80 11.20
N TYR A 82 -6.44 -3.76 11.08
CA TYR A 82 -6.89 -2.40 11.37
C TYR A 82 -7.97 -1.96 10.38
N LEU A 83 -7.77 -2.22 9.08
CA LEU A 83 -8.76 -1.90 8.07
C LEU A 83 -10.06 -2.68 8.27
N ASN A 84 -9.98 -3.93 8.69
CA ASN A 84 -11.16 -4.73 9.02
C ASN A 84 -11.96 -4.12 10.17
N LYS A 85 -11.28 -3.63 11.20
CA LYS A 85 -11.95 -2.94 12.32
C LYS A 85 -12.70 -1.70 11.85
N LEU A 86 -12.18 -1.00 10.85
CA LEU A 86 -12.82 0.18 10.30
C LEU A 86 -13.87 -0.14 9.24
N GLY A 87 -14.07 -1.40 8.92
CA GLY A 87 -15.02 -1.80 7.89
C GLY A 87 -14.59 -1.47 6.47
N VAL A 88 -13.29 -1.33 6.22
CA VAL A 88 -12.74 -0.97 4.92
C VAL A 88 -12.45 -2.22 4.11
N ARG A 89 -13.09 -2.36 2.95
CA ARG A 89 -12.76 -3.44 2.01
C ARG A 89 -11.37 -3.22 1.43
N HIS A 90 -10.60 -4.29 1.36
CA HIS A 90 -9.24 -4.22 0.86
C HIS A 90 -8.74 -5.58 0.40
N CYS A 91 -7.62 -5.58 -0.31
CA CYS A 91 -6.89 -6.79 -0.65
C CYS A 91 -5.68 -6.88 0.27
N LYS A 92 -5.60 -7.96 1.05
CA LYS A 92 -4.44 -8.22 1.90
C LYS A 92 -3.40 -9.02 1.14
N ILE A 93 -2.15 -8.58 1.19
CA ILE A 93 -1.01 -9.35 0.70
C ILE A 93 -0.01 -9.56 1.84
N PRO A 94 0.85 -10.58 1.76
CA PRO A 94 1.89 -10.77 2.76
C PRO A 94 2.78 -9.53 2.84
N HIS A 95 3.23 -9.20 4.04
CA HIS A 95 4.12 -8.05 4.21
C HIS A 95 5.37 -8.19 3.33
N PRO A 96 5.70 -7.22 2.48
CA PRO A 96 6.79 -7.37 1.51
C PRO A 96 8.20 -7.26 2.10
N SER A 97 8.33 -7.12 3.41
CA SER A 97 9.64 -7.06 4.07
C SER A 97 10.44 -8.33 3.79
N ARG A 98 11.74 -8.18 3.55
CA ARG A 98 12.64 -9.32 3.39
C ARG A 98 12.73 -10.20 4.64
N LEU A 99 12.30 -9.68 5.79
CA LEU A 99 12.27 -10.44 7.05
C LEU A 99 11.09 -11.40 7.13
N ASN A 100 10.10 -11.25 6.25
CA ASN A 100 8.97 -12.16 6.19
C ASN A 100 9.37 -13.46 5.52
N ARG A 101 9.35 -14.55 6.28
CA ARG A 101 9.81 -15.87 5.80
C ARG A 101 8.96 -16.46 4.67
N MET A 102 7.75 -15.96 4.47
CA MET A 102 6.91 -16.42 3.36
C MET A 102 7.60 -16.26 2.01
N TRP A 103 8.50 -15.27 1.88
CA TRP A 103 9.21 -15.01 0.64
C TRP A 103 10.32 -16.03 0.34
N ASN A 104 10.61 -16.92 1.29
CA ASN A 104 11.51 -18.05 1.04
C ASN A 104 10.90 -19.08 0.08
N ASN A 105 9.57 -19.07 -0.06
CA ASN A 105 8.88 -19.91 -1.03
C ASN A 105 8.59 -19.06 -2.28
N PRO A 106 9.17 -19.41 -3.44
CA PRO A 106 8.94 -18.65 -4.68
C PRO A 106 7.48 -18.54 -5.09
N GLN A 107 6.65 -19.51 -4.69
CA GLN A 107 5.23 -19.49 -5.00
C GLN A 107 4.50 -18.31 -4.32
N THR A 108 5.00 -17.83 -3.20
CA THR A 108 4.40 -16.70 -2.48
C THR A 108 4.34 -15.45 -3.36
N GLU A 109 5.40 -15.15 -4.10
CA GLU A 109 5.39 -13.98 -4.98
C GLU A 109 4.42 -14.17 -6.14
N ILE A 110 4.41 -15.35 -6.74
CA ILE A 110 3.50 -15.67 -7.85
C ILE A 110 2.05 -15.50 -7.38
N ASP A 111 1.71 -16.05 -6.23
CA ASP A 111 0.35 -15.96 -5.67
C ASP A 111 -0.03 -14.52 -5.34
N THR A 112 0.93 -13.75 -4.81
CA THR A 112 0.70 -12.34 -4.47
C THR A 112 0.42 -11.52 -5.72
N VAL A 113 1.22 -11.66 -6.76
CA VAL A 113 1.03 -10.95 -8.02
C VAL A 113 -0.31 -11.31 -8.65
N ASN A 114 -0.65 -12.59 -8.66
CA ASN A 114 -1.92 -13.05 -9.20
C ASN A 114 -3.11 -12.48 -8.41
N LYS A 115 -3.01 -12.46 -7.09
CA LYS A 115 -4.05 -11.91 -6.22
C LYS A 115 -4.24 -10.41 -6.47
N LEU A 116 -3.15 -9.68 -6.57
CA LEU A 116 -3.19 -8.25 -6.86
C LEU A 116 -3.83 -7.96 -8.21
N ASN A 117 -3.43 -8.70 -9.24
CA ASN A 117 -3.98 -8.51 -10.58
C ASN A 117 -5.47 -8.79 -10.63
N LYS A 118 -5.92 -9.84 -9.95
CA LYS A 118 -7.35 -10.13 -9.84
C LYS A 118 -8.09 -8.99 -9.15
N TYR A 119 -7.57 -8.53 -8.02
CA TYR A 119 -8.22 -7.48 -7.25
C TYR A 119 -8.29 -6.17 -8.03
N LEU A 120 -7.20 -5.79 -8.69
CA LEU A 120 -7.12 -4.50 -9.38
C LEU A 120 -7.89 -4.46 -10.69
N HIS A 121 -8.10 -5.60 -11.35
CA HIS A 121 -8.64 -5.61 -12.71
C HIS A 121 -9.91 -6.45 -12.89
N PHE A 122 -10.16 -7.39 -12.01
CA PHE A 122 -11.22 -8.38 -12.20
C PHE A 122 -12.62 -7.76 -12.35
N HIS A 123 -12.98 -6.81 -11.51
CA HIS A 123 -14.32 -6.24 -11.52
C HIS A 123 -14.66 -5.48 -12.80
N ARG A 124 -13.66 -5.09 -13.58
CA ARG A 124 -13.89 -4.44 -14.88
C ARG A 124 -14.50 -5.37 -15.90
N ASN A 125 -14.32 -6.66 -15.72
CA ASN A 125 -14.80 -7.69 -16.65
C ASN A 125 -16.18 -8.19 -16.28
N VAL A 126 -16.71 -7.80 -15.15
CA VAL A 126 -18.02 -8.25 -14.66
C VAL A 126 -19.14 -7.38 -15.24
N LEU A 127 -18.78 -6.20 -15.65
CA LEU A 127 -19.74 -5.29 -16.26
C LEU A 127 -20.07 -5.68 -17.68
#